data_a7c1eaf16d8681b4f6c811fde7a3a081
#
_entry.id   a7c1eaf16d8681b4f6c811fde7a3a081
#
_cell.length_a   1.000
_cell.length_b   1.000
_cell.length_c   1.000
_cell.angle_alpha   90.00
_cell.angle_beta   90.00
_cell.angle_gamma   90.00
#
_symmetry.space_group_name_H-M   'P 1'
#
loop_
_entity.id
_entity.type
_entity.pdbx_description
1 polymer ?
#
loop_
_entity_poly.entity_id
_entity_poly.type
_entity_poly.pdbx_seq_one_letter_code
_entity_poly.pdbx_strand_id
1 'polypeptide(L)'
;MVALAGALGVRPALLLQQLGGDEEGAQRVPAGQGLEVVRRGTRRGHTYHLLAAQRGPRKSFEPFLVTLTDKSEVFPGFQHPGTEFIYILAGSLTYRHGSHSYPLAPGDSLSFRGDVPHGPETLDKVPIRMLSIIIYDDE
;
A
#
# COMPACT_ATOMS: atom_id res chain seq x y z
N MET A 1 -8.52 -8.55 5.88
CA MET A 1 -9.38 -8.55 4.69
C MET A 1 -10.74 -7.93 4.94
N VAL A 2 -11.40 -8.31 6.02
CA VAL A 2 -12.71 -7.73 6.35
C VAL A 2 -12.60 -6.22 6.59
N ALA A 3 -11.59 -5.79 7.32
CA ALA A 3 -11.38 -4.36 7.56
C ALA A 3 -11.10 -3.60 6.26
N LEU A 4 -10.34 -4.22 5.34
CA LEU A 4 -10.06 -3.61 4.05
C LEU A 4 -11.33 -3.53 3.21
N ALA A 5 -12.13 -4.59 3.20
CA ALA A 5 -13.38 -4.58 2.45
C ALA A 5 -14.34 -3.52 3.01
N GLY A 6 -14.37 -3.34 4.33
CA GLY A 6 -15.16 -2.29 4.96
C GLY A 6 -14.69 -0.90 4.54
N ALA A 7 -13.37 -0.69 4.47
CA ALA A 7 -12.82 0.59 4.05
C ALA A 7 -13.15 0.90 2.59
N LEU A 8 -13.30 -0.13 1.77
CA LEU A 8 -13.67 0.03 0.37
C LEU A 8 -15.16 0.14 0.14
N GLY A 9 -15.97 -0.17 1.15
CA GLY A 9 -17.41 -0.23 0.98
C GLY A 9 -17.90 -1.41 0.17
N VAL A 10 -17.07 -2.44 -0.03
CA VAL A 10 -17.46 -3.64 -0.76
C VAL A 10 -17.54 -4.83 0.19
N ARG A 11 -18.30 -5.83 -0.21
CA ARG A 11 -18.46 -7.04 0.59
C ARG A 11 -17.20 -7.89 0.52
N PRO A 12 -16.80 -8.53 1.63
CA PRO A 12 -15.63 -9.40 1.61
C PRO A 12 -15.70 -10.50 0.55
N ALA A 13 -16.88 -11.08 0.35
CA ALA A 13 -17.04 -12.13 -0.67
C ALA A 13 -16.76 -11.61 -2.07
N LEU A 14 -17.21 -10.39 -2.37
CA LEU A 14 -16.96 -9.79 -3.68
C LEU A 14 -15.48 -9.51 -3.88
N LEU A 15 -14.81 -9.01 -2.84
CA LEU A 15 -13.39 -8.76 -2.89
C LEU A 15 -12.62 -10.04 -3.18
N LEU A 16 -12.94 -11.13 -2.47
CA LEU A 16 -12.28 -12.40 -2.70
C LEU A 16 -12.56 -12.95 -4.09
N GLN A 17 -13.77 -12.74 -4.59
CA GLN A 17 -14.13 -13.20 -5.93
C GLN A 17 -13.31 -12.49 -7.00
N GLN A 18 -13.10 -11.19 -6.85
CA GLN A 18 -12.32 -10.41 -7.82
C GLN A 18 -10.84 -10.75 -7.79
N LEU A 19 -10.29 -10.97 -6.60
CA LEU A 19 -8.87 -11.22 -6.42
C LEU A 19 -8.57 -12.68 -6.09
N GLY A 20 -9.59 -13.54 -6.17
CA GLY A 20 -9.46 -14.91 -5.75
C GLY A 20 -8.40 -15.69 -6.50
N GLY A 21 -7.72 -16.55 -5.79
CA GLY A 21 -6.75 -17.48 -6.35
C GLY A 21 -7.40 -18.81 -6.66
N ASP A 22 -6.60 -19.74 -7.11
CA ASP A 22 -7.05 -21.11 -7.37
C ASP A 22 -6.99 -21.91 -6.07
N GLU A 23 -7.40 -23.17 -6.17
CA GLU A 23 -7.45 -24.07 -5.02
C GLU A 23 -6.06 -24.39 -4.46
N GLU A 24 -5.04 -24.26 -5.28
CA GLU A 24 -3.67 -24.54 -4.85
C GLU A 24 -2.96 -23.31 -4.27
N GLY A 25 -3.68 -22.21 -4.13
CA GLY A 25 -3.16 -21.05 -3.43
C GLY A 25 -2.50 -19.99 -4.29
N ALA A 26 -2.58 -20.11 -5.61
CA ALA A 26 -2.05 -19.08 -6.49
C ALA A 26 -3.11 -18.04 -6.82
N GLN A 27 -2.67 -16.81 -7.00
CA GLN A 27 -3.56 -15.72 -7.34
C GLN A 27 -2.86 -14.82 -8.36
N ARG A 28 -3.50 -14.60 -9.49
CA ARG A 28 -2.97 -13.71 -10.52
C ARG A 28 -3.82 -12.46 -10.60
N VAL A 29 -3.17 -11.30 -10.59
CA VAL A 29 -3.83 -10.02 -10.82
C VAL A 29 -3.19 -9.41 -12.06
N PRO A 30 -3.88 -9.37 -13.20
CA PRO A 30 -3.33 -8.76 -14.41
C PRO A 30 -3.03 -7.27 -14.21
N ALA A 31 -2.14 -6.73 -15.02
CA ALA A 31 -1.77 -5.33 -14.95
C ALA A 31 -3.03 -4.44 -15.04
N GLY A 32 -3.13 -3.47 -14.15
CA GLY A 32 -4.26 -2.55 -14.14
C GLY A 32 -5.53 -3.10 -13.51
N GLN A 33 -5.53 -4.36 -13.06
CA GLN A 33 -6.72 -5.01 -12.53
C GLN A 33 -6.75 -5.10 -11.01
N GLY A 34 -5.78 -4.51 -10.33
CA GLY A 34 -5.79 -4.45 -8.87
C GLY A 34 -6.98 -3.65 -8.37
N LEU A 35 -7.57 -4.08 -7.26
CA LEU A 35 -8.74 -3.41 -6.70
C LEU A 35 -8.33 -2.08 -6.07
N GLU A 36 -8.95 -0.99 -6.51
CA GLU A 36 -8.63 0.31 -5.98
C GLU A 36 -9.14 0.45 -4.55
N VAL A 37 -8.28 0.94 -3.67
CA VAL A 37 -8.55 1.05 -2.23
C VAL A 37 -8.47 2.51 -1.85
N VAL A 38 -9.45 2.99 -1.09
CA VAL A 38 -9.41 4.31 -0.48
C VAL A 38 -8.95 4.15 0.95
N ARG A 39 -7.80 4.73 1.29
CA ARG A 39 -7.28 4.66 2.65
C ARG A 39 -7.61 5.94 3.38
N ARG A 40 -7.78 5.82 4.71
CA ARG A 40 -8.06 6.96 5.56
C ARG A 40 -6.92 7.99 5.43
N GLY A 41 -7.27 9.23 5.24
CA GLY A 41 -6.30 10.32 5.10
C GLY A 41 -5.78 10.52 3.70
N THR A 42 -6.17 9.68 2.74
CA THR A 42 -5.78 9.89 1.36
C THR A 42 -6.71 10.88 0.69
N ARG A 43 -6.19 11.56 -0.31
CA ARG A 43 -6.93 12.57 -1.08
C ARG A 43 -6.74 12.28 -2.55
N ARG A 44 -7.28 13.14 -3.40
CA ARG A 44 -7.04 13.02 -4.82
C ARG A 44 -5.55 13.16 -5.09
N GLY A 45 -5.09 12.60 -6.17
CA GLY A 45 -3.68 12.64 -6.54
C GLY A 45 -2.93 11.43 -6.07
N HIS A 46 -3.58 10.51 -5.35
CA HIS A 46 -2.97 9.24 -5.05
C HIS A 46 -3.96 8.08 -5.02
N THR A 47 -3.52 6.93 -5.51
CA THR A 47 -4.33 5.73 -5.57
C THR A 47 -3.55 4.56 -5.02
N TYR A 48 -4.28 3.64 -4.42
CA TYR A 48 -3.74 2.40 -3.89
C TYR A 48 -4.49 1.27 -4.59
N HIS A 49 -3.75 0.35 -5.20
CA HIS A 49 -4.35 -0.81 -5.85
C HIS A 49 -3.87 -2.06 -5.14
N LEU A 50 -4.79 -2.79 -4.55
CA LEU A 50 -4.48 -4.03 -3.85
C LEU A 50 -4.16 -5.10 -4.86
N LEU A 51 -3.01 -5.74 -4.72
CA LEU A 51 -2.50 -6.70 -5.70
C LEU A 51 -2.75 -8.14 -5.29
N ALA A 52 -3.14 -8.39 -4.04
CA ALA A 52 -3.45 -9.74 -3.58
C ALA A 52 -4.36 -9.67 -2.38
N ALA A 53 -5.22 -10.67 -2.24
CA ALA A 53 -6.07 -10.81 -1.07
C ALA A 53 -5.86 -12.21 -0.51
N GLN A 54 -5.64 -12.30 0.78
CA GLN A 54 -5.44 -13.58 1.44
C GLN A 54 -6.77 -14.12 1.96
N ARG A 55 -6.93 -15.41 1.80
CA ARG A 55 -8.08 -16.12 2.33
C ARG A 55 -7.72 -16.68 3.69
N GLY A 56 -8.70 -16.87 4.51
CA GLY A 56 -8.52 -17.45 5.82
C GLY A 56 -8.62 -16.42 6.92
N PRO A 57 -8.52 -16.89 8.17
CA PRO A 57 -8.78 -16.02 9.32
C PRO A 57 -7.67 -15.02 9.60
N ARG A 58 -6.48 -15.26 9.06
CA ARG A 58 -5.35 -14.35 9.27
C ARG A 58 -4.80 -13.91 7.95
N LYS A 59 -4.57 -12.63 7.82
CA LYS A 59 -3.80 -12.12 6.69
C LYS A 59 -2.36 -11.97 7.14
N SER A 60 -1.42 -12.31 6.29
CA SER A 60 -0.02 -12.18 6.61
C SER A 60 0.64 -11.03 5.86
N PHE A 61 0.08 -10.59 4.74
CA PHE A 61 0.64 -9.45 4.04
C PHE A 61 -0.42 -8.78 3.15
N GLU A 62 -0.18 -7.51 2.84
CA GLU A 62 -1.02 -6.76 1.89
C GLU A 62 -0.11 -5.99 0.94
N PRO A 63 -0.03 -6.38 -0.32
CA PRO A 63 0.76 -5.67 -1.32
C PRO A 63 -0.09 -4.65 -2.07
N PHE A 64 0.42 -3.42 -2.18
CA PHE A 64 -0.26 -2.35 -2.90
C PHE A 64 0.65 -1.75 -3.95
N LEU A 65 0.07 -1.39 -5.08
CA LEU A 65 0.72 -0.49 -6.02
C LEU A 65 0.19 0.91 -5.71
N VAL A 66 1.08 1.82 -5.35
CA VAL A 66 0.72 3.17 -4.93
C VAL A 66 1.16 4.13 -6.03
N THR A 67 0.27 5.02 -6.44
CA THR A 67 0.56 6.04 -7.43
C THR A 67 0.26 7.40 -6.83
N LEU A 68 1.24 8.31 -6.87
CA LEU A 68 1.12 9.67 -6.34
C LEU A 68 1.35 10.64 -7.48
N THR A 69 0.40 11.55 -7.71
CA THR A 69 0.46 12.45 -8.86
C THR A 69 0.41 13.93 -8.51
N ASP A 70 0.04 14.29 -7.28
CA ASP A 70 -0.13 15.69 -6.90
C ASP A 70 0.95 16.11 -5.91
N LYS A 71 1.91 16.90 -6.38
CA LYS A 71 3.03 17.38 -5.56
C LYS A 71 2.58 18.22 -4.37
N SER A 72 1.42 18.84 -4.46
CA SER A 72 0.95 19.72 -3.40
C SER A 72 0.28 18.98 -2.25
N GLU A 73 0.11 17.68 -2.38
CA GLU A 73 -0.59 16.92 -1.36
C GLU A 73 0.23 16.82 -0.09
N VAL A 74 -0.46 16.98 1.05
CA VAL A 74 0.14 16.84 2.38
C VAL A 74 -0.40 15.58 3.00
N PHE A 75 0.50 14.74 3.50
CA PHE A 75 0.12 13.42 4.00
C PHE A 75 0.13 13.42 5.52
N PRO A 76 -0.85 12.78 6.14
CA PRO A 76 -0.79 12.56 7.60
C PRO A 76 0.27 11.52 7.92
N GLY A 77 0.64 11.41 9.17
CA GLY A 77 1.48 10.31 9.60
C GLY A 77 0.64 9.05 9.72
N PHE A 78 0.94 8.06 8.90
CA PHE A 78 0.23 6.79 8.95
C PHE A 78 0.83 5.90 10.03
N GLN A 79 -0.01 5.09 10.65
CA GLN A 79 0.43 4.09 11.64
C GLN A 79 -0.41 2.85 11.46
N HIS A 80 0.21 1.69 11.55
CA HIS A 80 -0.47 0.41 11.48
C HIS A 80 0.41 -0.67 12.10
N PRO A 81 -0.13 -1.81 12.51
CA PRO A 81 0.71 -2.90 12.99
C PRO A 81 1.54 -3.50 11.87
N GLY A 82 2.58 -4.22 12.27
CA GLY A 82 3.42 -4.94 11.33
C GLY A 82 4.56 -4.13 10.76
N THR A 83 5.15 -4.69 9.72
CA THR A 83 6.29 -4.10 9.01
C THR A 83 5.85 -3.70 7.62
N GLU A 84 6.33 -2.57 7.15
CA GLU A 84 6.06 -2.15 5.79
C GLU A 84 7.36 -2.12 5.00
N PHE A 85 7.28 -2.52 3.74
CA PHE A 85 8.37 -2.46 2.79
C PHE A 85 7.90 -1.67 1.58
N ILE A 86 8.68 -0.68 1.15
CA ILE A 86 8.37 0.07 -0.07
C ILE A 86 9.54 -0.01 -1.05
N TYR A 87 9.19 -0.04 -2.33
CA TYR A 87 10.17 -0.09 -3.41
C TYR A 87 9.72 0.88 -4.49
N ILE A 88 10.59 1.79 -4.89
CA ILE A 88 10.24 2.86 -5.83
C ILE A 88 10.42 2.37 -7.26
N LEU A 89 9.35 2.46 -8.04
CA LEU A 89 9.34 2.05 -9.45
C LEU A 89 9.53 3.24 -10.39
N ALA A 90 8.99 4.40 -10.02
CA ALA A 90 9.08 5.61 -10.84
C ALA A 90 8.92 6.84 -9.96
N GLY A 91 9.50 7.96 -10.38
CA GLY A 91 9.41 9.20 -9.63
C GLY A 91 10.37 9.23 -8.46
N SER A 92 10.35 10.31 -7.70
CA SER A 92 11.20 10.43 -6.51
C SER A 92 10.50 11.22 -5.42
N LEU A 93 10.82 10.90 -4.19
CA LEU A 93 10.20 11.55 -3.03
C LEU A 93 11.13 11.48 -1.83
N THR A 94 10.81 12.27 -0.82
CA THR A 94 11.39 12.10 0.51
C THR A 94 10.33 11.48 1.39
N TYR A 95 10.69 10.39 2.05
CA TYR A 95 9.77 9.62 2.89
C TYR A 95 10.20 9.76 4.33
N ARG A 96 9.25 10.03 5.22
CA ARG A 96 9.52 10.21 6.63
C ARG A 96 9.11 8.99 7.43
N HIS A 97 9.95 8.60 8.38
CA HIS A 97 9.63 7.57 9.35
C HIS A 97 10.10 8.05 10.72
N GLY A 98 9.15 8.36 11.59
CA GLY A 98 9.46 8.96 12.87
C GLY A 98 10.11 10.32 12.69
N SER A 99 11.30 10.47 13.22
CA SER A 99 12.06 11.73 13.13
C SER A 99 13.08 11.75 11.99
N HIS A 100 13.09 10.71 11.15
CA HIS A 100 14.07 10.58 10.07
C HIS A 100 13.42 10.74 8.71
N SER A 101 14.16 11.32 7.78
CA SER A 101 13.71 11.51 6.40
C SER A 101 14.66 10.80 5.45
N TYR A 102 14.10 10.14 4.45
CA TYR A 102 14.85 9.31 3.51
C TYR A 102 14.52 9.73 2.08
N PRO A 103 15.49 10.26 1.33
CA PRO A 103 15.27 10.52 -0.09
C PRO A 103 15.29 9.21 -0.86
N LEU A 104 14.27 9.00 -1.69
CA LEU A 104 14.11 7.74 -2.42
C LEU A 104 13.92 8.04 -3.90
N ALA A 105 14.61 7.28 -4.73
CA ALA A 105 14.56 7.35 -6.19
C ALA A 105 14.27 5.96 -6.75
N PRO A 106 13.96 5.82 -8.03
CA PRO A 106 13.65 4.50 -8.61
C PRO A 106 14.74 3.48 -8.32
N GLY A 107 14.31 2.31 -7.86
CA GLY A 107 15.21 1.24 -7.44
C GLY A 107 15.54 1.25 -5.96
N ASP A 108 15.25 2.33 -5.27
CA ASP A 108 15.47 2.40 -3.81
C ASP A 108 14.34 1.70 -3.07
N SER A 109 14.67 1.18 -1.91
CA SER A 109 13.69 0.55 -1.04
C SER A 109 13.87 1.05 0.40
N LEU A 110 12.80 0.93 1.18
CA LEU A 110 12.82 1.27 2.59
C LEU A 110 11.93 0.27 3.30
N SER A 111 12.42 -0.30 4.39
CA SER A 111 11.57 -1.16 5.22
C SER A 111 11.58 -0.61 6.65
N PHE A 112 10.43 -0.70 7.31
CA PHE A 112 10.29 -0.05 8.60
C PHE A 112 9.12 -0.63 9.40
N ARG A 113 9.12 -0.34 10.68
CA ARG A 113 8.01 -0.70 11.56
C ARG A 113 6.84 0.23 11.29
N GLY A 114 5.68 -0.35 11.03
CA GLY A 114 4.49 0.42 10.69
C GLY A 114 3.86 1.15 11.87
N ASP A 115 4.18 0.78 13.11
CA ASP A 115 3.60 1.40 14.28
C ASP A 115 4.25 2.75 14.65
N VAL A 116 5.30 3.14 13.94
CA VAL A 116 5.89 4.47 14.05
C VAL A 116 5.28 5.35 12.96
N PRO A 117 4.90 6.59 13.25
CA PRO A 117 4.30 7.45 12.22
C PRO A 117 5.19 7.60 11.00
N HIS A 118 4.61 7.43 9.82
CA HIS A 118 5.37 7.43 8.57
C HIS A 118 4.52 7.93 7.42
N GLY A 119 5.16 8.33 6.34
CA GLY A 119 4.47 8.75 5.13
C GLY A 119 5.35 9.61 4.24
N PRO A 120 4.87 9.90 3.02
CA PRO A 120 5.57 10.85 2.15
C PRO A 120 5.68 12.21 2.81
N GLU A 121 6.85 12.81 2.73
CA GLU A 121 7.10 14.14 3.25
C GLU A 121 7.05 15.17 2.12
N THR A 122 7.83 14.94 1.07
CA THR A 122 7.79 15.77 -0.13
C THR A 122 7.79 14.88 -1.36
N LEU A 123 7.04 15.28 -2.37
CA LEU A 123 7.02 14.59 -3.66
C LEU A 123 7.86 15.41 -4.62
N ASP A 124 9.02 14.86 -4.99
CA ASP A 124 10.01 15.62 -5.76
C ASP A 124 9.77 15.49 -7.26
N LYS A 125 9.48 14.30 -7.73
CA LYS A 125 9.22 14.06 -9.16
C LYS A 125 8.03 13.13 -9.28
N VAL A 126 6.96 13.62 -9.86
CA VAL A 126 5.73 12.85 -10.07
C VAL A 126 5.58 12.51 -11.55
N PRO A 127 4.85 11.46 -11.93
CA PRO A 127 4.15 10.56 -11.02
C PRO A 127 5.13 9.66 -10.26
N ILE A 128 4.80 9.36 -9.04
CA ILE A 128 5.54 8.40 -8.24
C ILE A 128 4.76 7.11 -8.26
N ARG A 129 5.45 6.01 -8.54
CA ARG A 129 4.86 4.68 -8.45
C ARG A 129 5.74 3.85 -7.56
N MET A 130 5.13 3.20 -6.58
CA MET A 130 5.88 2.38 -5.65
C MET A 130 5.08 1.15 -5.28
N LEU A 131 5.80 0.08 -4.98
CA LEU A 131 5.22 -1.12 -4.41
C LEU A 131 5.31 -0.98 -2.90
N SER A 132 4.18 -1.13 -2.21
CA SER A 132 4.12 -1.09 -0.75
C SER A 132 3.58 -2.41 -0.27
N ILE A 133 4.31 -3.09 0.61
CA ILE A 133 3.89 -4.37 1.16
C ILE A 133 3.86 -4.24 2.66
N ILE A 134 2.69 -4.49 3.25
CA ILE A 134 2.53 -4.53 4.69
C ILE A 134 2.51 -5.98 5.12
N ILE A 135 3.40 -6.33 6.03
CA ILE A 135 3.54 -7.69 6.55
C ILE A 135 3.13 -7.67 8.00
N TYR A 136 2.13 -8.47 8.34
CA TYR A 136 1.59 -8.49 9.70
C TYR A 136 2.28 -9.55 10.54
N ASP A 137 2.49 -9.21 11.80
CA ASP A 137 3.10 -10.15 12.74
C ASP A 137 2.11 -11.24 13.11
N ASP A 138 2.62 -12.44 13.36
CA ASP A 138 1.80 -13.51 13.91
C ASP A 138 1.46 -13.19 15.36
N GLU A 139 0.24 -13.48 15.71
CA GLU A 139 -0.24 -13.27 17.07
C GLU A 139 -0.40 -14.57 17.80
#